data_4f1b7847bcdcf8cc40fa1c3afe24f840
#
_entry.id   4f1b7847bcdcf8cc40fa1c3afe24f840
#
_cell.length_a   1.000
_cell.length_b   1.000
_cell.length_c   1.000
_cell.angle_alpha   90.00
_cell.angle_beta   90.00
_cell.angle_gamma   90.00
#
_symmetry.space_group_name_H-M   'P 1'
#
loop_
_entity.id
_entity.type
_entity.pdbx_description
1 polymer ?
#
loop_
_entity_poly.entity_id
_entity_poly.type
_entity_poly.pdbx_seq_one_letter_code
_entity_poly.pdbx_strand_id
1 'polypeptide(L)'
;MVEAVVIMGGLGLLVGAGLAVASKIFYVYVDPVIVQIDEVLPGANCGGCGYPGCSANAEAIASGKSSPGSCVAAGAEVAEAIAAILGVSVEAKEPDIARSGCYYGVQDADLKYIYDGLSDCRAAALLGGGMKVCTIGCLGLGSCARACPFDAIVMGPENLPVVDADKCTGCGTCERVCPKHIITLSSVTRRILKEYTTDECTTPCQRACPAGIDIREYIHLVGEGDPRGAVQVIKERNPFPSVIGRICPRPCETVCRRQLVDEPVAINFLKRYAADTEREAGERIQPYRAPATGRRIAVIGGGVEGLSTAFFAARLGHEATVFEATERLGGLLRSAIAAYRLPADVLDWDIDGILEMGVRAETGKALGKDIAVDELLAAGTEAVFLAAGGWDSRLSRGAKGEQPVPGLWLMVDFMKEASRKETDVPVAQGVVVAGGGKLAVDAARRCRALGAEEVVVALRENEFEVNPEEIDPGTLLQEGIEVRFATGIGRLHGEGKSLSQIELVDLESALRQSVAAGTLILAAGRVPELIFMAASDG
;
A
#
# COMPACT_ATOMS: atom_id res chain seq x y z
N MET A 1 -39.84 -44.43 -67.24
CA MET A 1 -38.50 -44.13 -66.66
C MET A 1 -37.88 -42.85 -67.22
N VAL A 2 -37.92 -42.56 -68.50
CA VAL A 2 -37.34 -41.35 -69.10
C VAL A 2 -38.03 -40.08 -68.59
N GLU A 3 -39.38 -40.05 -68.49
CA GLU A 3 -40.14 -38.94 -68.01
C GLU A 3 -39.81 -38.61 -66.56
N ALA A 4 -39.61 -39.61 -65.68
CA ALA A 4 -39.25 -39.38 -64.28
C ALA A 4 -37.82 -38.77 -64.15
N VAL A 5 -36.91 -39.16 -65.00
CA VAL A 5 -35.53 -38.65 -65.05
C VAL A 5 -35.51 -37.21 -65.54
N VAL A 6 -36.35 -36.87 -66.53
CA VAL A 6 -36.48 -35.49 -67.07
C VAL A 6 -37.11 -34.57 -66.02
N ILE A 7 -38.18 -35.01 -65.33
CA ILE A 7 -38.85 -34.21 -64.30
C ILE A 7 -37.91 -34.01 -63.11
N MET A 8 -37.27 -35.06 -62.62
CA MET A 8 -36.34 -34.93 -61.49
C MET A 8 -35.12 -34.09 -61.86
N GLY A 9 -34.56 -34.25 -63.05
CA GLY A 9 -33.46 -33.41 -63.53
C GLY A 9 -33.83 -31.96 -63.70
N GLY A 10 -35.03 -31.67 -64.25
CA GLY A 10 -35.57 -30.32 -64.38
C GLY A 10 -35.83 -29.66 -63.03
N LEU A 11 -36.40 -30.41 -62.07
CA LEU A 11 -36.63 -29.91 -60.72
C LEU A 11 -35.31 -29.64 -60.00
N GLY A 12 -34.35 -30.51 -60.12
CA GLY A 12 -32.99 -30.35 -59.56
C GLY A 12 -32.29 -29.11 -60.12
N LEU A 13 -32.40 -28.89 -61.43
CA LEU A 13 -31.86 -27.67 -62.08
C LEU A 13 -32.53 -26.38 -61.59
N LEU A 14 -33.86 -26.37 -61.47
CA LEU A 14 -34.62 -25.23 -60.97
C LEU A 14 -34.26 -24.91 -59.50
N VAL A 15 -34.22 -25.91 -58.63
CA VAL A 15 -33.85 -25.74 -57.22
C VAL A 15 -32.39 -25.31 -57.12
N GLY A 16 -31.46 -25.91 -57.86
CA GLY A 16 -30.06 -25.54 -57.89
C GLY A 16 -29.82 -24.10 -58.37
N ALA A 17 -30.51 -23.68 -59.43
CA ALA A 17 -30.46 -22.31 -59.91
C ALA A 17 -31.08 -21.32 -58.91
N GLY A 18 -32.20 -21.70 -58.27
CA GLY A 18 -32.81 -20.90 -57.22
C GLY A 18 -31.88 -20.72 -56.00
N LEU A 19 -31.22 -21.78 -55.56
CA LEU A 19 -30.24 -21.71 -54.45
C LEU A 19 -29.01 -20.89 -54.82
N ALA A 20 -28.52 -21.02 -56.08
CA ALA A 20 -27.37 -20.22 -56.54
C ALA A 20 -27.71 -18.70 -56.58
N VAL A 21 -28.91 -18.36 -57.05
CA VAL A 21 -29.39 -16.97 -57.05
C VAL A 21 -29.61 -16.46 -55.62
N ALA A 22 -30.24 -17.25 -54.76
CA ALA A 22 -30.41 -16.92 -53.35
C ALA A 22 -29.07 -16.75 -52.66
N SER A 23 -28.10 -17.64 -52.86
CA SER A 23 -26.76 -17.50 -52.31
C SER A 23 -26.04 -16.22 -52.72
N LYS A 24 -26.27 -15.77 -53.97
CA LYS A 24 -25.67 -14.51 -54.47
C LYS A 24 -26.37 -13.27 -53.95
N ILE A 25 -27.71 -13.30 -53.75
CA ILE A 25 -28.49 -12.18 -53.24
C ILE A 25 -28.33 -12.03 -51.74
N PHE A 26 -28.23 -13.14 -51.00
CA PHE A 26 -28.06 -13.15 -49.54
C PHE A 26 -26.62 -13.31 -49.11
N TYR A 27 -25.66 -13.20 -50.02
CA TYR A 27 -24.24 -13.24 -49.68
C TYR A 27 -23.87 -12.03 -48.81
N VAL A 28 -23.50 -12.31 -47.58
CA VAL A 28 -22.92 -11.32 -46.68
C VAL A 28 -21.41 -11.48 -46.74
N TYR A 29 -20.72 -10.48 -47.21
CA TYR A 29 -19.25 -10.44 -47.16
C TYR A 29 -18.82 -10.31 -45.74
N VAL A 30 -18.07 -11.25 -45.24
CA VAL A 30 -17.38 -11.15 -43.95
C VAL A 30 -15.89 -11.03 -44.27
N ASP A 31 -15.25 -10.01 -43.70
CA ASP A 31 -13.80 -9.83 -43.85
C ASP A 31 -13.04 -11.05 -43.33
N PRO A 32 -12.14 -11.66 -44.11
CA PRO A 32 -11.36 -12.80 -43.69
C PRO A 32 -10.57 -12.56 -42.37
N VAL A 33 -10.16 -11.33 -42.12
CA VAL A 33 -9.47 -10.93 -40.88
C VAL A 33 -10.39 -11.12 -39.66
N ILE A 34 -11.67 -10.77 -39.80
CA ILE A 34 -12.67 -10.95 -38.71
C ILE A 34 -12.82 -12.44 -38.39
N VAL A 35 -12.89 -13.28 -39.43
CA VAL A 35 -13.03 -14.74 -39.24
C VAL A 35 -11.79 -15.32 -38.53
N GLN A 36 -10.59 -14.91 -38.95
CA GLN A 36 -9.35 -15.37 -38.34
C GLN A 36 -9.25 -14.94 -36.84
N ILE A 37 -9.69 -13.73 -36.53
CA ILE A 37 -9.71 -13.24 -35.14
C ILE A 37 -10.77 -14.01 -34.33
N ASP A 38 -11.95 -14.25 -34.89
CA ASP A 38 -13.03 -14.98 -34.20
C ASP A 38 -12.65 -16.44 -33.91
N GLU A 39 -11.90 -17.11 -34.81
CA GLU A 39 -11.37 -18.45 -34.60
C GLU A 39 -10.33 -18.54 -33.48
N VAL A 40 -9.56 -17.47 -33.25
CA VAL A 40 -8.56 -17.40 -32.18
C VAL A 40 -9.19 -17.05 -30.83
N LEU A 41 -10.32 -16.33 -30.84
CA LEU A 41 -11.02 -15.98 -29.61
C LEU A 41 -11.64 -17.20 -28.93
N PRO A 42 -11.73 -17.24 -27.57
CA PRO A 42 -12.15 -18.44 -26.82
C PRO A 42 -13.62 -18.84 -27.01
N GLY A 43 -14.42 -18.11 -27.75
CA GLY A 43 -15.82 -18.43 -28.03
C GLY A 43 -16.79 -18.41 -26.81
N ALA A 44 -16.32 -17.97 -25.66
CA ALA A 44 -17.07 -18.01 -24.39
C ALA A 44 -18.28 -17.05 -24.35
N ASN A 45 -18.35 -16.06 -25.23
CA ASN A 45 -19.39 -15.06 -25.33
C ASN A 45 -19.79 -14.41 -23.99
N CYS A 46 -18.81 -14.27 -23.07
CA CYS A 46 -19.03 -13.84 -21.68
C CYS A 46 -19.38 -12.34 -21.53
N GLY A 47 -19.16 -11.53 -22.59
CA GLY A 47 -19.41 -10.09 -22.58
C GLY A 47 -18.45 -9.27 -21.69
N GLY A 48 -17.40 -9.87 -21.13
CA GLY A 48 -16.44 -9.21 -20.25
C GLY A 48 -15.60 -8.13 -20.94
N CYS A 49 -15.43 -8.23 -22.25
CA CYS A 49 -14.77 -7.21 -23.08
C CYS A 49 -15.66 -6.01 -23.40
N GLY A 50 -16.94 -6.01 -23.00
CA GLY A 50 -17.91 -4.95 -23.29
C GLY A 50 -18.69 -5.15 -24.58
N TYR A 51 -18.40 -6.21 -25.34
CA TYR A 51 -19.14 -6.59 -26.55
C TYR A 51 -20.11 -7.74 -26.28
N PRO A 52 -21.23 -7.85 -27.04
CA PRO A 52 -22.26 -8.86 -26.77
C PRO A 52 -21.83 -10.30 -27.05
N GLY A 53 -20.68 -10.52 -27.71
CA GLY A 53 -20.12 -11.83 -28.01
C GLY A 53 -18.74 -11.74 -28.62
N CYS A 54 -18.10 -12.90 -28.84
CA CYS A 54 -16.75 -12.98 -29.38
C CYS A 54 -16.69 -12.45 -30.82
N SER A 55 -17.65 -12.79 -31.66
CA SER A 55 -17.71 -12.29 -33.05
C SER A 55 -17.84 -10.77 -33.13
N ALA A 56 -18.63 -10.14 -32.24
CA ALA A 56 -18.74 -8.69 -32.17
C ALA A 56 -17.43 -8.03 -31.69
N ASN A 57 -16.68 -8.70 -30.80
CA ASN A 57 -15.37 -8.25 -30.41
C ASN A 57 -14.33 -8.42 -31.54
N ALA A 58 -14.40 -9.52 -32.30
CA ALA A 58 -13.54 -9.74 -33.46
C ALA A 58 -13.74 -8.65 -34.52
N GLU A 59 -14.98 -8.26 -34.79
CA GLU A 59 -15.32 -7.15 -35.68
C GLU A 59 -14.79 -5.80 -35.17
N ALA A 60 -14.91 -5.56 -33.87
CA ALA A 60 -14.38 -4.35 -33.23
C ALA A 60 -12.85 -4.29 -33.28
N ILE A 61 -12.17 -5.42 -33.08
CA ILE A 61 -10.72 -5.51 -33.15
C ILE A 61 -10.25 -5.29 -34.59
N ALA A 62 -10.86 -5.98 -35.57
CA ALA A 62 -10.51 -5.84 -36.99
C ALA A 62 -10.72 -4.40 -37.49
N SER A 63 -11.77 -3.71 -36.99
CA SER A 63 -12.05 -2.30 -37.32
C SER A 63 -11.21 -1.27 -36.53
N GLY A 64 -10.31 -1.70 -35.63
CA GLY A 64 -9.48 -0.83 -34.80
C GLY A 64 -10.24 -0.12 -33.66
N LYS A 65 -11.50 -0.48 -33.39
CA LYS A 65 -12.31 0.06 -32.28
C LYS A 65 -11.98 -0.59 -30.95
N SER A 66 -11.35 -1.76 -30.97
CA SER A 66 -10.95 -2.52 -29.78
C SER A 66 -9.49 -2.99 -29.93
N SER A 67 -8.78 -3.09 -28.82
CA SER A 67 -7.40 -3.57 -28.84
C SER A 67 -7.32 -5.09 -29.02
N PRO A 68 -6.25 -5.66 -29.59
CA PRO A 68 -6.02 -7.10 -29.65
C PRO A 68 -6.09 -7.82 -28.30
N GLY A 69 -5.69 -7.13 -27.22
CA GLY A 69 -5.77 -7.60 -25.83
C GLY A 69 -7.08 -7.29 -25.10
N SER A 70 -8.15 -6.92 -25.79
CA SER A 70 -9.44 -6.57 -25.19
C SER A 70 -10.19 -7.75 -24.59
N CYS A 71 -9.92 -8.97 -25.04
CA CYS A 71 -10.57 -10.16 -24.52
C CYS A 71 -10.06 -10.51 -23.11
N VAL A 72 -10.90 -10.29 -22.09
CA VAL A 72 -10.55 -10.57 -20.69
C VAL A 72 -10.54 -12.08 -20.35
N ALA A 73 -11.17 -12.89 -21.19
CA ALA A 73 -11.23 -14.35 -21.01
C ALA A 73 -10.08 -15.08 -21.72
N ALA A 74 -9.29 -14.36 -22.52
CA ALA A 74 -8.16 -14.89 -23.27
C ALA A 74 -6.85 -14.53 -22.56
N GLY A 75 -5.91 -15.46 -22.54
CA GLY A 75 -4.55 -15.23 -22.05
C GLY A 75 -3.71 -14.36 -23.00
N ALA A 76 -2.48 -14.07 -22.59
CA ALA A 76 -1.54 -13.30 -23.42
C ALA A 76 -1.30 -13.94 -24.80
N GLU A 77 -1.28 -15.28 -24.88
CA GLU A 77 -1.09 -16.04 -26.13
C GLU A 77 -2.13 -15.68 -27.21
N VAL A 78 -3.39 -15.55 -26.82
CA VAL A 78 -4.48 -15.17 -27.74
C VAL A 78 -4.32 -13.72 -28.20
N ALA A 79 -3.95 -12.83 -27.29
CA ALA A 79 -3.70 -11.43 -27.63
C ALA A 79 -2.50 -11.27 -28.59
N GLU A 80 -1.44 -12.05 -28.40
CA GLU A 80 -0.29 -12.10 -29.29
C GLU A 80 -0.64 -12.68 -30.67
N ALA A 81 -1.45 -13.75 -30.70
CA ALA A 81 -1.91 -14.34 -31.96
C ALA A 81 -2.77 -13.35 -32.77
N ILE A 82 -3.69 -12.62 -32.10
CA ILE A 82 -4.49 -11.58 -32.75
C ILE A 82 -3.59 -10.41 -33.22
N ALA A 83 -2.60 -10.03 -32.43
CA ALA A 83 -1.64 -9.00 -32.80
C ALA A 83 -0.81 -9.39 -34.03
N ALA A 84 -0.42 -10.66 -34.12
CA ALA A 84 0.28 -11.21 -35.30
C ALA A 84 -0.59 -11.16 -36.56
N ILE A 85 -1.90 -11.46 -36.46
CA ILE A 85 -2.86 -11.35 -37.58
C ILE A 85 -2.95 -9.90 -38.07
N LEU A 86 -2.93 -8.92 -37.14
CA LEU A 86 -3.06 -7.51 -37.44
C LEU A 86 -1.73 -6.80 -37.75
N GLY A 87 -0.60 -7.46 -37.51
CA GLY A 87 0.73 -6.84 -37.67
C GLY A 87 1.05 -5.75 -36.67
N VAL A 88 0.50 -5.82 -35.44
CA VAL A 88 0.69 -4.84 -34.36
C VAL A 88 1.34 -5.50 -33.14
N SER A 89 1.92 -4.72 -32.25
CA SER A 89 2.42 -5.20 -30.97
C SER A 89 1.36 -5.08 -29.87
N VAL A 90 1.33 -6.01 -28.92
CA VAL A 90 0.45 -5.98 -27.75
C VAL A 90 1.30 -5.85 -26.48
N GLU A 91 0.93 -4.93 -25.61
CA GLU A 91 1.48 -4.85 -24.27
C GLU A 91 0.85 -5.95 -23.38
N ALA A 92 1.67 -6.65 -22.61
CA ALA A 92 1.19 -7.62 -21.63
C ALA A 92 0.34 -6.91 -20.57
N LYS A 93 -0.91 -7.37 -20.40
CA LYS A 93 -1.85 -6.83 -19.40
C LYS A 93 -1.96 -7.79 -18.23
N GLU A 94 -1.85 -7.24 -17.03
CA GLU A 94 -2.13 -7.99 -15.81
C GLU A 94 -3.63 -8.34 -15.74
N PRO A 95 -4.01 -9.62 -15.49
CA PRO A 95 -5.40 -10.02 -15.38
C PRO A 95 -6.03 -9.46 -14.09
N ASP A 96 -7.26 -8.97 -14.20
CA ASP A 96 -8.11 -8.74 -13.03
C ASP A 96 -8.60 -10.08 -12.49
N ILE A 97 -8.61 -10.26 -11.17
CA ILE A 97 -9.08 -11.47 -10.50
C ILE A 97 -10.24 -11.11 -9.59
N ALA A 98 -11.28 -11.94 -9.55
CA ALA A 98 -12.39 -11.77 -8.65
C ALA A 98 -11.96 -11.99 -7.20
N ARG A 99 -12.38 -11.11 -6.30
CA ARG A 99 -12.17 -11.25 -4.85
C ARG A 99 -13.48 -11.15 -4.10
N SER A 100 -13.65 -11.98 -3.08
CA SER A 100 -14.78 -11.91 -2.16
C SER A 100 -14.40 -11.06 -0.96
N GLY A 101 -15.23 -10.06 -0.64
CA GLY A 101 -15.03 -9.19 0.53
C GLY A 101 -15.80 -9.64 1.79
N CYS A 102 -16.38 -10.84 1.83
CA CYS A 102 -17.14 -11.33 2.96
C CYS A 102 -16.49 -12.58 3.57
N TYR A 103 -16.30 -12.57 4.90
CA TYR A 103 -15.66 -13.63 5.67
C TYR A 103 -16.61 -14.29 6.69
N TYR A 104 -17.87 -13.84 6.78
CA TYR A 104 -18.85 -14.37 7.72
C TYR A 104 -19.88 -15.21 6.99
N GLY A 105 -19.84 -16.50 7.22
CA GLY A 105 -20.76 -17.49 6.67
C GLY A 105 -22.18 -17.33 7.16
N VAL A 106 -23.04 -18.24 6.73
CA VAL A 106 -24.45 -18.26 7.19
C VAL A 106 -24.55 -18.67 8.65
N GLN A 107 -23.57 -19.45 9.15
CA GLN A 107 -23.56 -19.93 10.53
C GLN A 107 -23.08 -18.86 11.52
N ASP A 108 -22.21 -17.93 11.07
CA ASP A 108 -21.62 -16.91 11.94
C ASP A 108 -22.40 -15.59 11.98
N ALA A 109 -23.31 -15.39 11.03
CA ALA A 109 -24.07 -14.16 10.91
C ALA A 109 -25.48 -14.31 11.43
N ASP A 110 -25.91 -13.40 12.31
CA ASP A 110 -27.30 -13.34 12.78
C ASP A 110 -28.28 -13.22 11.61
N LEU A 111 -29.35 -13.99 11.68
CA LEU A 111 -30.43 -14.01 10.67
C LEU A 111 -31.63 -13.20 11.15
N LYS A 112 -32.22 -12.41 10.27
CA LYS A 112 -33.51 -11.72 10.46
C LYS A 112 -34.68 -12.70 10.35
N TYR A 113 -34.55 -13.67 9.45
CA TYR A 113 -35.53 -14.69 9.13
C TYR A 113 -34.88 -15.87 8.42
N ILE A 114 -35.55 -17.02 8.42
CA ILE A 114 -35.17 -18.18 7.63
C ILE A 114 -35.68 -17.97 6.20
N TYR A 115 -34.77 -18.03 5.22
CA TYR A 115 -35.15 -17.90 3.81
C TYR A 115 -35.43 -19.28 3.22
N ASP A 116 -36.68 -19.48 2.80
CA ASP A 116 -37.16 -20.67 2.11
C ASP A 116 -37.74 -20.24 0.73
N GLY A 117 -36.84 -19.98 -0.21
CA GLY A 117 -37.19 -19.48 -1.54
C GLY A 117 -36.23 -19.97 -2.61
N LEU A 118 -36.24 -19.28 -3.76
CA LEU A 118 -35.33 -19.58 -4.86
C LEU A 118 -33.88 -19.48 -4.40
N SER A 119 -33.05 -20.46 -4.75
CA SER A 119 -31.61 -20.44 -4.49
C SER A 119 -30.89 -19.39 -5.37
N ASP A 120 -31.31 -18.12 -5.28
CA ASP A 120 -30.75 -17.00 -6.03
C ASP A 120 -30.59 -15.79 -5.09
N CYS A 121 -29.37 -15.24 -5.06
CA CYS A 121 -29.05 -14.10 -4.19
C CYS A 121 -29.87 -12.85 -4.55
N ARG A 122 -30.23 -12.64 -5.83
CA ARG A 122 -31.01 -11.49 -6.26
C ARG A 122 -32.46 -11.61 -5.77
N ALA A 123 -33.03 -12.82 -5.83
CA ALA A 123 -34.37 -13.06 -5.31
C ALA A 123 -34.41 -12.87 -3.78
N ALA A 124 -33.42 -13.37 -3.05
CA ALA A 124 -33.33 -13.18 -1.60
C ALA A 124 -33.09 -11.71 -1.23
N ALA A 125 -32.32 -10.98 -2.00
CA ALA A 125 -32.04 -9.56 -1.75
C ALA A 125 -33.28 -8.66 -1.87
N LEU A 126 -34.26 -9.04 -2.69
CA LEU A 126 -35.55 -8.32 -2.81
C LEU A 126 -36.36 -8.36 -1.50
N LEU A 127 -36.14 -9.34 -0.65
CA LEU A 127 -36.81 -9.49 0.64
C LEU A 127 -36.04 -8.76 1.75
N GLY A 128 -36.22 -7.46 1.84
CA GLY A 128 -35.62 -6.62 2.88
C GLY A 128 -34.09 -6.63 2.90
N GLY A 129 -33.47 -6.79 1.73
CA GLY A 129 -32.01 -6.84 1.58
C GLY A 129 -31.38 -8.20 1.90
N GLY A 130 -32.19 -9.25 2.13
CA GLY A 130 -31.75 -10.60 2.44
C GLY A 130 -31.87 -11.00 3.90
N MET A 131 -31.72 -12.30 4.18
CA MET A 131 -31.98 -12.92 5.47
C MET A 131 -30.98 -12.55 6.58
N LYS A 132 -29.80 -12.08 6.26
CA LYS A 132 -28.80 -11.70 7.27
C LYS A 132 -29.07 -10.33 7.90
N VAL A 133 -28.76 -10.17 9.18
CA VAL A 133 -28.79 -8.86 9.85
C VAL A 133 -27.75 -7.93 9.24
N CYS A 134 -26.60 -8.47 8.82
CA CYS A 134 -25.59 -7.73 8.08
C CYS A 134 -26.13 -7.31 6.71
N THR A 135 -26.32 -6.00 6.50
CA THR A 135 -26.90 -5.44 5.27
C THR A 135 -26.00 -5.54 4.04
N ILE A 136 -24.69 -5.68 4.24
CA ILE A 136 -23.66 -5.75 3.19
C ILE A 136 -23.11 -7.16 2.95
N GLY A 137 -23.40 -8.12 3.85
CA GLY A 137 -22.80 -9.46 3.83
C GLY A 137 -23.29 -10.34 2.68
N CYS A 138 -22.47 -11.35 2.34
CA CYS A 138 -22.82 -12.40 1.39
C CYS A 138 -24.08 -13.16 1.83
N LEU A 139 -25.01 -13.41 0.90
CA LEU A 139 -26.22 -14.18 1.17
C LEU A 139 -26.00 -15.71 1.09
N GLY A 140 -24.87 -16.16 0.55
CA GLY A 140 -24.51 -17.58 0.56
C GLY A 140 -25.27 -18.49 -0.41
N LEU A 141 -26.10 -17.95 -1.31
CA LEU A 141 -26.95 -18.74 -2.22
C LEU A 141 -26.27 -19.11 -3.55
N GLY A 142 -25.00 -18.78 -3.76
CA GLY A 142 -24.20 -19.29 -4.87
C GLY A 142 -24.53 -18.75 -6.26
N SER A 143 -25.22 -17.61 -6.40
CA SER A 143 -25.50 -17.03 -7.72
C SER A 143 -24.24 -16.69 -8.51
N CYS A 144 -23.15 -16.27 -7.84
CA CYS A 144 -21.86 -15.98 -8.44
C CYS A 144 -21.18 -17.25 -8.98
N ALA A 145 -21.22 -18.35 -8.22
CA ALA A 145 -20.63 -19.63 -8.64
C ALA A 145 -21.35 -20.18 -9.88
N ARG A 146 -22.69 -20.22 -9.85
CA ARG A 146 -23.49 -20.68 -11.01
C ARG A 146 -23.35 -19.80 -12.25
N ALA A 147 -23.06 -18.53 -12.07
CA ALA A 147 -22.90 -17.59 -13.18
C ALA A 147 -21.47 -17.58 -13.75
N CYS A 148 -20.52 -18.24 -13.11
CA CYS A 148 -19.13 -18.29 -13.58
C CYS A 148 -18.99 -19.24 -14.79
N PRO A 149 -18.66 -18.74 -16.00
CA PRO A 149 -18.53 -19.60 -17.18
C PRO A 149 -17.23 -20.42 -17.20
N PHE A 150 -16.34 -20.19 -16.24
CA PHE A 150 -15.02 -20.82 -16.15
C PHE A 150 -14.88 -21.74 -14.93
N ASP A 151 -15.96 -21.96 -14.18
CA ASP A 151 -15.95 -22.75 -12.94
C ASP A 151 -14.86 -22.32 -11.93
N ALA A 152 -14.52 -21.02 -11.97
CA ALA A 152 -13.50 -20.42 -11.11
C ALA A 152 -14.02 -20.07 -9.72
N ILE A 153 -15.31 -20.26 -9.43
CA ILE A 153 -15.91 -19.96 -8.14
C ILE A 153 -16.66 -21.17 -7.62
N VAL A 154 -16.27 -21.62 -6.45
CA VAL A 154 -16.98 -22.66 -5.69
C VAL A 154 -17.51 -22.10 -4.37
N MET A 155 -18.61 -22.67 -3.86
CA MET A 155 -19.10 -22.31 -2.52
C MET A 155 -18.39 -23.17 -1.49
N GLY A 156 -17.69 -22.52 -0.56
CA GLY A 156 -17.03 -23.16 0.56
C GLY A 156 -18.00 -23.67 1.63
N PRO A 157 -17.48 -24.31 2.70
CA PRO A 157 -18.30 -24.91 3.77
C PRO A 157 -19.17 -23.89 4.50
N GLU A 158 -18.74 -22.63 4.59
CA GLU A 158 -19.47 -21.50 5.19
C GLU A 158 -20.48 -20.85 4.22
N ASN A 159 -20.75 -21.46 3.08
CA ASN A 159 -21.53 -20.87 1.98
C ASN A 159 -20.97 -19.50 1.52
N LEU A 160 -19.67 -19.34 1.59
CA LEU A 160 -18.97 -18.18 1.03
C LEU A 160 -18.31 -18.56 -0.31
N PRO A 161 -18.25 -17.63 -1.29
CA PRO A 161 -17.58 -17.89 -2.56
C PRO A 161 -16.06 -17.94 -2.36
N VAL A 162 -15.47 -19.03 -2.78
CA VAL A 162 -14.02 -19.25 -2.88
C VAL A 162 -13.64 -19.14 -4.34
N VAL A 163 -12.71 -18.25 -4.67
CA VAL A 163 -12.26 -17.98 -6.04
C VAL A 163 -10.94 -18.70 -6.29
N ASP A 164 -10.93 -19.52 -7.32
CA ASP A 164 -9.72 -20.12 -7.88
C ASP A 164 -9.06 -19.09 -8.81
N ALA A 165 -7.93 -18.53 -8.36
CA ALA A 165 -7.24 -17.48 -9.08
C ALA A 165 -6.66 -17.94 -10.42
N ASP A 166 -6.29 -19.23 -10.53
CA ASP A 166 -5.70 -19.79 -11.75
C ASP A 166 -6.75 -20.02 -12.85
N LYS A 167 -8.01 -20.23 -12.46
CA LYS A 167 -9.14 -20.35 -13.38
C LYS A 167 -9.84 -19.04 -13.68
N CYS A 168 -9.63 -18.03 -12.83
CA CYS A 168 -10.33 -16.76 -12.94
C CYS A 168 -9.77 -15.91 -14.08
N THR A 169 -10.59 -15.65 -15.10
CA THR A 169 -10.22 -14.84 -16.26
C THR A 169 -10.56 -13.34 -16.10
N GLY A 170 -11.16 -12.94 -15.00
CA GLY A 170 -11.55 -11.54 -14.77
C GLY A 170 -12.73 -11.06 -15.61
N CYS A 171 -13.61 -11.96 -16.09
CA CYS A 171 -14.72 -11.60 -16.98
C CYS A 171 -15.83 -10.74 -16.33
N GLY A 172 -15.86 -10.59 -15.02
CA GLY A 172 -16.79 -9.72 -14.28
C GLY A 172 -18.22 -10.26 -14.14
N THR A 173 -18.54 -11.46 -14.60
CA THR A 173 -19.89 -11.99 -14.51
C THR A 173 -20.34 -12.15 -13.06
N CYS A 174 -19.45 -12.62 -12.18
CA CYS A 174 -19.73 -12.78 -10.75
C CYS A 174 -19.99 -11.44 -10.04
N GLU A 175 -19.27 -10.38 -10.41
CA GLU A 175 -19.48 -9.03 -9.89
C GLU A 175 -20.85 -8.47 -10.30
N ARG A 176 -21.23 -8.61 -11.58
CA ARG A 176 -22.52 -8.15 -12.10
C ARG A 176 -23.74 -8.87 -11.50
N VAL A 177 -23.63 -10.15 -11.15
CA VAL A 177 -24.74 -10.91 -10.58
C VAL A 177 -24.85 -10.81 -9.07
N CYS A 178 -23.86 -10.24 -8.39
CA CYS A 178 -23.85 -10.11 -6.94
C CYS A 178 -24.69 -8.90 -6.49
N PRO A 179 -25.88 -9.11 -5.87
CA PRO A 179 -26.73 -7.98 -5.44
C PRO A 179 -26.19 -7.25 -4.22
N LYS A 180 -25.14 -7.79 -3.61
CA LYS A 180 -24.47 -7.21 -2.44
C LYS A 180 -23.14 -6.56 -2.78
N HIS A 181 -22.71 -6.62 -4.03
CA HIS A 181 -21.45 -6.07 -4.52
C HIS A 181 -20.22 -6.48 -3.69
N ILE A 182 -20.25 -7.69 -3.09
CA ILE A 182 -19.15 -8.20 -2.27
C ILE A 182 -18.04 -8.84 -3.09
N ILE A 183 -18.32 -9.13 -4.36
CA ILE A 183 -17.30 -9.61 -5.30
C ILE A 183 -16.90 -8.44 -6.16
N THR A 184 -15.61 -8.16 -6.18
CA THR A 184 -15.02 -7.11 -7.01
C THR A 184 -13.90 -7.67 -7.85
N LEU A 185 -13.73 -7.16 -9.06
CA LEU A 185 -12.58 -7.46 -9.90
C LEU A 185 -11.46 -6.49 -9.59
N SER A 186 -10.28 -7.01 -9.37
CA SER A 186 -9.12 -6.19 -9.09
C SER A 186 -7.83 -6.89 -9.51
N SER A 187 -6.90 -6.12 -10.06
CA SER A 187 -5.51 -6.52 -10.24
C SER A 187 -4.62 -5.92 -9.15
N VAL A 188 -3.41 -6.45 -8.98
CA VAL A 188 -2.45 -5.90 -8.03
C VAL A 188 -2.08 -4.47 -8.41
N THR A 189 -1.82 -4.23 -9.70
CA THR A 189 -1.55 -2.88 -10.23
C THR A 189 -2.70 -1.92 -9.95
N ARG A 190 -3.95 -2.34 -10.21
CA ARG A 190 -5.14 -1.53 -9.96
C ARG A 190 -5.28 -1.18 -8.48
N ARG A 191 -5.03 -2.14 -7.57
CA ARG A 191 -5.04 -1.90 -6.11
C ARG A 191 -3.97 -0.90 -5.69
N ILE A 192 -2.77 -1.00 -6.25
CA ILE A 192 -1.69 -0.04 -5.95
C ILE A 192 -2.08 1.38 -6.40
N LEU A 193 -2.64 1.52 -7.60
CA LEU A 193 -2.89 2.82 -8.21
C LEU A 193 -4.20 3.49 -7.78
N LYS A 194 -5.26 2.73 -7.50
CA LYS A 194 -6.63 3.27 -7.39
C LYS A 194 -7.43 2.87 -6.16
N GLU A 195 -7.13 1.73 -5.56
CA GLU A 195 -7.95 1.23 -4.46
C GLU A 195 -7.42 1.71 -3.11
N TYR A 196 -7.69 2.97 -2.79
CA TYR A 196 -7.68 3.40 -1.39
C TYR A 196 -9.02 3.00 -0.78
N THR A 197 -8.97 2.15 0.23
CA THR A 197 -10.14 1.69 0.98
C THR A 197 -10.65 2.79 1.91
N THR A 198 -11.21 3.84 1.36
CA THR A 198 -11.98 4.85 2.10
C THR A 198 -13.46 4.48 2.19
N ASP A 199 -13.85 3.33 1.62
CA ASP A 199 -15.24 2.91 1.54
C ASP A 199 -15.84 2.64 2.93
N GLU A 200 -17.10 3.02 3.08
CA GLU A 200 -17.89 2.80 4.30
C GLU A 200 -17.99 1.32 4.71
N CYS A 201 -17.74 0.42 3.76
CA CYS A 201 -17.77 -1.03 3.96
C CYS A 201 -16.52 -1.60 4.64
N THR A 202 -15.45 -0.83 4.84
CA THR A 202 -14.24 -1.31 5.51
C THR A 202 -14.36 -1.24 7.02
N THR A 203 -13.60 -2.10 7.72
CA THR A 203 -13.56 -2.07 9.18
C THR A 203 -12.91 -0.78 9.69
N PRO A 204 -13.31 -0.27 10.89
CA PRO A 204 -12.70 0.93 11.45
C PRO A 204 -11.18 0.85 11.58
N CYS A 205 -10.64 -0.33 11.96
CA CYS A 205 -9.19 -0.54 12.07
C CYS A 205 -8.47 -0.37 10.72
N GLN A 206 -9.06 -0.87 9.62
CA GLN A 206 -8.48 -0.71 8.28
C GLN A 206 -8.52 0.75 7.83
N ARG A 207 -9.62 1.47 8.07
CA ARG A 207 -9.73 2.91 7.75
C ARG A 207 -8.75 3.77 8.56
N ALA A 208 -8.49 3.40 9.80
CA ALA A 208 -7.53 4.10 10.65
C ALA A 208 -6.07 3.79 10.28
N CYS A 209 -5.80 2.76 9.50
CA CYS A 209 -4.45 2.42 9.06
C CYS A 209 -3.99 3.38 7.95
N PRO A 210 -2.94 4.20 8.15
CA PRO A 210 -2.48 5.13 7.12
C PRO A 210 -2.01 4.46 5.82
N ALA A 211 -1.55 3.20 5.92
CA ALA A 211 -1.14 2.40 4.76
C ALA A 211 -2.30 1.64 4.11
N GLY A 212 -3.50 1.63 4.72
CA GLY A 212 -4.66 0.92 4.20
C GLY A 212 -4.48 -0.59 4.11
N ILE A 213 -3.68 -1.20 5.00
CA ILE A 213 -3.44 -2.66 5.03
C ILE A 213 -4.76 -3.35 5.32
N ASP A 214 -5.06 -4.45 4.62
CA ASP A 214 -6.22 -5.30 4.95
C ASP A 214 -5.96 -6.06 6.25
N ILE A 215 -6.38 -5.40 7.35
CA ILE A 215 -6.15 -5.89 8.71
C ILE A 215 -6.95 -7.15 8.98
N ARG A 216 -8.17 -7.25 8.47
CA ARG A 216 -9.01 -8.44 8.66
C ARG A 216 -8.36 -9.66 8.05
N GLU A 217 -7.89 -9.51 6.80
CA GLU A 217 -7.33 -10.61 6.03
C GLU A 217 -6.09 -11.17 6.71
N TYR A 218 -5.11 -10.33 7.04
CA TYR A 218 -3.91 -10.89 7.66
C TYR A 218 -4.14 -11.44 9.08
N ILE A 219 -5.10 -10.89 9.85
CA ILE A 219 -5.47 -11.47 11.16
C ILE A 219 -6.14 -12.83 10.98
N HIS A 220 -7.04 -12.95 9.99
CA HIS A 220 -7.67 -14.22 9.66
C HIS A 220 -6.62 -15.27 9.28
N LEU A 221 -5.71 -14.95 8.38
CA LEU A 221 -4.63 -15.85 7.96
C LEU A 221 -3.71 -16.27 9.12
N VAL A 222 -3.40 -15.36 10.04
CA VAL A 222 -2.67 -15.71 11.27
C VAL A 222 -3.47 -16.68 12.13
N GLY A 223 -4.80 -16.48 12.25
CA GLY A 223 -5.70 -17.36 12.98
C GLY A 223 -5.78 -18.76 12.37
N GLU A 224 -5.75 -18.88 11.05
CA GLU A 224 -5.71 -20.16 10.32
C GLU A 224 -4.32 -20.83 10.32
N GLY A 225 -3.32 -20.20 10.94
CA GLY A 225 -1.95 -20.72 10.99
C GLY A 225 -1.15 -20.50 9.71
N ASP A 226 -1.55 -19.53 8.87
CA ASP A 226 -0.83 -19.10 7.68
C ASP A 226 -0.18 -17.70 7.86
N PRO A 227 0.92 -17.59 8.62
CA PRO A 227 1.65 -16.33 8.74
C PRO A 227 2.29 -15.88 7.43
N ARG A 228 2.56 -16.80 6.48
CA ARG A 228 3.15 -16.48 5.18
C ARG A 228 2.16 -15.70 4.32
N GLY A 229 0.92 -16.17 4.20
CA GLY A 229 -0.17 -15.46 3.55
C GLY A 229 -0.43 -14.09 4.20
N ALA A 230 -0.37 -14.03 5.53
CA ALA A 230 -0.51 -12.78 6.26
C ALA A 230 0.57 -11.74 5.87
N VAL A 231 1.84 -12.14 5.75
CA VAL A 231 2.94 -11.26 5.30
C VAL A 231 2.70 -10.78 3.88
N GLN A 232 2.22 -11.64 2.99
CA GLN A 232 1.90 -11.25 1.61
C GLN A 232 0.84 -10.14 1.57
N VAL A 233 -0.23 -10.29 2.34
CA VAL A 233 -1.28 -9.26 2.48
C VAL A 233 -0.71 -7.94 3.03
N ILE A 234 0.14 -8.00 4.04
CA ILE A 234 0.80 -6.81 4.60
C ILE A 234 1.67 -6.12 3.54
N LYS A 235 2.49 -6.89 2.82
CA LYS A 235 3.40 -6.37 1.78
C LYS A 235 2.68 -5.80 0.56
N GLU A 236 1.41 -6.09 0.37
CA GLU A 236 0.62 -5.42 -0.67
C GLU A 236 0.54 -3.90 -0.46
N ARG A 237 0.62 -3.44 0.78
CA ARG A 237 0.47 -2.02 1.16
C ARG A 237 1.65 -1.45 1.93
N ASN A 238 2.53 -2.29 2.44
CA ASN A 238 3.66 -1.84 3.26
C ASN A 238 4.89 -2.71 3.03
N PRO A 239 5.98 -2.13 2.50
CA PRO A 239 7.22 -2.86 2.23
C PRO A 239 8.09 -3.13 3.47
N PHE A 240 7.70 -2.62 4.66
CA PHE A 240 8.47 -2.70 5.89
C PHE A 240 7.72 -3.44 7.02
N PRO A 241 7.27 -4.70 6.83
CA PRO A 241 6.45 -5.39 7.82
C PRO A 241 7.16 -5.58 9.17
N SER A 242 8.46 -5.90 9.17
CA SER A 242 9.24 -6.12 10.38
C SER A 242 9.52 -4.81 11.14
N VAL A 243 9.81 -3.73 10.40
CA VAL A 243 9.99 -2.38 10.95
C VAL A 243 8.72 -1.88 11.60
N ILE A 244 7.58 -1.86 10.87
CA ILE A 244 6.33 -1.33 11.40
C ILE A 244 5.74 -2.20 12.51
N GLY A 245 6.09 -3.48 12.58
CA GLY A 245 5.78 -4.35 13.71
C GLY A 245 6.36 -3.82 15.04
N ARG A 246 7.42 -3.00 14.97
CA ARG A 246 8.16 -2.47 16.14
C ARG A 246 7.88 -1.00 16.44
N ILE A 247 7.63 -0.20 15.42
CA ILE A 247 7.57 1.27 15.59
C ILE A 247 6.19 1.88 15.31
N CYS A 248 5.20 1.08 14.88
CA CYS A 248 3.86 1.58 14.56
C CYS A 248 3.15 2.14 15.80
N PRO A 249 2.54 3.35 15.74
CA PRO A 249 1.77 3.93 16.84
C PRO A 249 0.38 3.29 17.04
N ARG A 250 -0.01 2.31 16.24
CA ARG A 250 -1.22 1.46 16.37
C ARG A 250 -2.56 2.21 16.32
N PRO A 251 -2.79 3.15 15.41
CA PRO A 251 -4.07 3.86 15.37
C PRO A 251 -5.27 2.94 15.11
N CYS A 252 -5.03 1.76 14.53
CA CYS A 252 -6.04 0.74 14.32
C CYS A 252 -6.58 0.11 15.60
N GLU A 253 -5.76 -0.02 16.65
CA GLU A 253 -6.15 -0.59 17.93
C GLU A 253 -7.03 0.37 18.71
N THR A 254 -6.79 1.70 18.64
CA THR A 254 -7.59 2.71 19.32
C THR A 254 -9.04 2.80 18.82
N VAL A 255 -9.32 2.37 17.59
CA VAL A 255 -10.66 2.36 16.98
C VAL A 255 -11.23 0.94 16.85
N CYS A 256 -10.58 -0.05 17.44
CA CYS A 256 -11.00 -1.43 17.36
C CYS A 256 -12.35 -1.63 18.04
N ARG A 257 -13.35 -2.19 17.32
CA ARG A 257 -14.68 -2.45 17.86
C ARG A 257 -14.70 -3.50 18.97
N ARG A 258 -13.68 -4.37 19.03
CA ARG A 258 -13.60 -5.39 20.08
C ARG A 258 -13.55 -4.75 21.47
N GLN A 259 -12.98 -3.55 21.63
CA GLN A 259 -12.98 -2.80 22.88
C GLN A 259 -14.38 -2.50 23.46
N LEU A 260 -15.45 -2.63 22.65
CA LEU A 260 -16.84 -2.51 23.15
C LEU A 260 -17.30 -3.75 23.93
N VAL A 261 -16.56 -4.85 23.83
CA VAL A 261 -16.87 -6.14 24.50
C VAL A 261 -15.84 -6.45 25.58
N ASP A 262 -14.55 -6.31 25.24
CA ASP A 262 -13.42 -6.59 26.12
C ASP A 262 -12.20 -5.72 25.72
N GLU A 263 -11.07 -6.31 25.32
CA GLU A 263 -9.86 -5.62 24.92
C GLU A 263 -9.77 -5.48 23.40
N PRO A 264 -9.10 -4.41 22.86
CA PRO A 264 -8.79 -4.32 21.46
C PRO A 264 -7.99 -5.54 20.98
N VAL A 265 -8.20 -5.96 19.74
CA VAL A 265 -7.34 -6.98 19.14
C VAL A 265 -5.91 -6.43 19.06
N ALA A 266 -4.93 -7.23 19.48
CA ALA A 266 -3.50 -6.88 19.44
C ALA A 266 -2.96 -6.88 17.99
N ILE A 267 -3.52 -6.01 17.15
CA ILE A 267 -3.36 -5.96 15.69
C ILE A 267 -1.89 -5.86 15.29
N ASN A 268 -1.15 -4.97 15.96
CA ASN A 268 0.27 -4.75 15.66
C ASN A 268 1.15 -5.94 16.10
N PHE A 269 0.80 -6.61 17.20
CA PHE A 269 1.54 -7.79 17.64
C PHE A 269 1.34 -8.97 16.68
N LEU A 270 0.14 -9.18 16.16
CA LEU A 270 -0.13 -10.19 15.13
C LEU A 270 0.62 -9.89 13.83
N LYS A 271 0.68 -8.63 13.43
CA LYS A 271 1.50 -8.19 12.30
C LYS A 271 2.99 -8.46 12.53
N ARG A 272 3.49 -8.13 13.72
CA ARG A 272 4.88 -8.40 14.11
C ARG A 272 5.17 -9.90 14.12
N TYR A 273 4.26 -10.71 14.67
CA TYR A 273 4.39 -12.16 14.69
C TYR A 273 4.56 -12.72 13.26
N ALA A 274 3.69 -12.33 12.33
CA ALA A 274 3.78 -12.78 10.95
C ALA A 274 5.13 -12.40 10.30
N ALA A 275 5.57 -11.14 10.47
CA ALA A 275 6.84 -10.66 9.93
C ALA A 275 8.07 -11.32 10.58
N ASP A 276 8.03 -11.56 11.89
CA ASP A 276 9.12 -12.24 12.59
C ASP A 276 9.20 -13.72 12.18
N THR A 277 8.06 -14.39 11.95
CA THR A 277 8.01 -15.77 11.44
C THR A 277 8.65 -15.88 10.06
N GLU A 278 8.37 -14.93 9.15
CA GLU A 278 9.03 -14.87 7.83
C GLU A 278 10.56 -14.74 7.99
N ARG A 279 11.00 -13.82 8.84
CA ARG A 279 12.42 -13.56 9.07
C ARG A 279 13.14 -14.74 9.71
N GLU A 280 12.54 -15.41 10.68
CA GLU A 280 13.09 -16.59 11.35
C GLU A 280 13.18 -17.80 10.41
N ALA A 281 12.23 -17.95 9.49
CA ALA A 281 12.28 -18.97 8.46
C ALA A 281 13.39 -18.71 7.42
N GLY A 282 13.89 -17.48 7.31
CA GLY A 282 14.90 -17.09 6.32
C GLY A 282 14.41 -17.12 4.87
N GLU A 283 13.11 -17.29 4.65
CA GLU A 283 12.49 -17.35 3.33
C GLU A 283 11.60 -16.12 3.13
N ARG A 284 12.03 -15.20 2.25
CA ARG A 284 11.26 -13.99 1.96
C ARG A 284 10.07 -14.26 1.07
N ILE A 285 8.95 -13.71 1.45
CA ILE A 285 7.73 -13.70 0.66
C ILE A 285 7.76 -12.45 -0.20
N GLN A 286 7.84 -12.66 -1.50
CA GLN A 286 7.80 -11.57 -2.47
C GLN A 286 6.36 -11.38 -2.94
N PRO A 287 5.79 -10.17 -2.82
CA PRO A 287 4.48 -9.89 -3.38
C PRO A 287 4.52 -9.90 -4.91
N TYR A 288 3.37 -10.06 -5.51
CA TYR A 288 3.23 -10.06 -6.97
C TYR A 288 3.86 -8.82 -7.61
N ARG A 289 4.55 -9.05 -8.72
CA ARG A 289 5.14 -8.03 -9.59
C ARG A 289 4.48 -8.09 -10.96
N ALA A 290 4.02 -6.94 -11.46
CA ALA A 290 3.49 -6.81 -12.81
C ALA A 290 4.57 -7.10 -13.88
N PRO A 291 4.18 -7.45 -15.11
CA PRO A 291 5.10 -7.62 -16.22
C PRO A 291 6.00 -6.40 -16.42
N ALA A 292 7.22 -6.62 -16.90
CA ALA A 292 8.19 -5.56 -17.12
C ALA A 292 7.65 -4.54 -18.14
N THR A 293 7.69 -3.26 -17.78
CA THR A 293 7.23 -2.16 -18.64
C THR A 293 8.34 -1.55 -19.48
N GLY A 294 9.60 -1.88 -19.18
CA GLY A 294 10.78 -1.26 -19.79
C GLY A 294 11.03 0.18 -19.35
N ARG A 295 10.17 0.75 -18.49
CA ARG A 295 10.30 2.13 -17.99
C ARG A 295 11.29 2.20 -16.84
N ARG A 296 12.17 3.19 -16.89
CA ARG A 296 13.20 3.44 -15.87
C ARG A 296 12.84 4.62 -14.98
N ILE A 297 12.89 4.39 -13.66
CA ILE A 297 12.58 5.40 -12.64
C ILE A 297 13.80 5.56 -11.74
N ALA A 298 14.24 6.79 -11.54
CA ALA A 298 15.24 7.14 -10.54
C ALA A 298 14.56 7.65 -9.27
N VAL A 299 15.03 7.20 -8.13
CA VAL A 299 14.56 7.64 -6.81
C VAL A 299 15.74 8.24 -6.06
N ILE A 300 15.66 9.51 -5.70
CA ILE A 300 16.70 10.23 -4.99
C ILE A 300 16.41 10.21 -3.49
N GLY A 301 17.20 9.42 -2.76
CA GLY A 301 17.07 9.20 -1.32
C GLY A 301 16.64 7.78 -0.98
N GLY A 302 17.46 7.09 -0.19
CA GLY A 302 17.25 5.70 0.27
C GLY A 302 16.59 5.61 1.64
N GLY A 303 15.78 6.60 2.04
CA GLY A 303 14.95 6.57 3.23
C GLY A 303 13.64 5.79 3.03
N VAL A 304 12.74 5.83 4.03
CA VAL A 304 11.47 5.10 3.99
C VAL A 304 10.61 5.48 2.78
N GLU A 305 10.57 6.76 2.44
CA GLU A 305 9.79 7.27 1.32
C GLU A 305 10.34 6.76 -0.02
N GLY A 306 11.66 6.90 -0.24
CA GLY A 306 12.27 6.46 -1.49
C GLY A 306 12.26 4.95 -1.67
N LEU A 307 12.55 4.20 -0.63
CA LEU A 307 12.48 2.73 -0.67
C LEU A 307 11.06 2.23 -0.91
N SER A 308 10.05 2.87 -0.30
CA SER A 308 8.64 2.53 -0.57
C SER A 308 8.26 2.85 -2.02
N THR A 309 8.67 4.02 -2.54
CA THR A 309 8.44 4.39 -3.94
C THR A 309 9.08 3.39 -4.90
N ALA A 310 10.33 3.02 -4.66
CA ALA A 310 11.05 2.05 -5.49
C ALA A 310 10.40 0.66 -5.44
N PHE A 311 9.94 0.23 -4.27
CA PHE A 311 9.21 -1.03 -4.09
C PHE A 311 7.93 -1.07 -4.92
N PHE A 312 7.09 -0.03 -4.83
CA PHE A 312 5.85 0.02 -5.60
C PHE A 312 6.10 0.19 -7.09
N ALA A 313 7.12 0.95 -7.49
CA ALA A 313 7.54 1.03 -8.88
C ALA A 313 7.97 -0.34 -9.44
N ALA A 314 8.75 -1.10 -8.69
CA ALA A 314 9.14 -2.46 -9.06
C ALA A 314 7.94 -3.40 -9.14
N ARG A 315 6.98 -3.29 -8.22
CA ARG A 315 5.72 -4.06 -8.27
C ARG A 315 4.87 -3.72 -9.50
N LEU A 316 4.91 -2.47 -9.97
CA LEU A 316 4.28 -2.03 -11.21
C LEU A 316 5.04 -2.44 -12.48
N GLY A 317 6.14 -3.19 -12.34
CA GLY A 317 6.96 -3.67 -13.45
C GLY A 317 7.98 -2.67 -13.97
N HIS A 318 8.18 -1.54 -13.28
CA HIS A 318 9.20 -0.56 -13.67
C HIS A 318 10.58 -0.93 -13.13
N GLU A 319 11.63 -0.47 -13.82
CA GLU A 319 13.01 -0.56 -13.35
C GLU A 319 13.30 0.62 -12.44
N ALA A 320 13.37 0.37 -11.12
CA ALA A 320 13.66 1.41 -10.13
C ALA A 320 15.12 1.37 -9.70
N THR A 321 15.78 2.54 -9.67
CA THR A 321 17.12 2.72 -9.12
C THR A 321 17.07 3.80 -8.04
N VAL A 322 17.51 3.45 -6.83
CA VAL A 322 17.59 4.35 -5.68
C VAL A 322 19.02 4.90 -5.58
N PHE A 323 19.14 6.21 -5.53
CA PHE A 323 20.40 6.92 -5.27
C PHE A 323 20.40 7.47 -3.86
N GLU A 324 21.36 7.07 -3.03
CA GLU A 324 21.45 7.45 -1.63
C GLU A 324 22.78 8.17 -1.37
N ALA A 325 22.70 9.31 -0.70
CA ALA A 325 23.88 10.15 -0.41
C ALA A 325 24.83 9.51 0.60
N THR A 326 24.32 8.70 1.52
CA THR A 326 25.11 7.99 2.53
C THR A 326 25.54 6.61 2.04
N GLU A 327 26.40 5.93 2.78
CA GLU A 327 26.87 4.59 2.44
C GLU A 327 25.82 3.49 2.68
N ARG A 328 24.76 3.78 3.44
CA ARG A 328 23.76 2.81 3.84
C ARG A 328 22.33 3.33 3.65
N LEU A 329 21.47 2.45 3.14
CA LEU A 329 20.04 2.72 3.01
C LEU A 329 19.34 2.73 4.37
N GLY A 330 18.15 3.32 4.43
CA GLY A 330 17.27 3.33 5.61
C GLY A 330 16.99 4.73 6.16
N GLY A 331 17.77 5.75 5.80
CA GLY A 331 17.53 7.13 6.21
C GLY A 331 17.30 7.30 7.72
N LEU A 332 16.21 7.97 8.11
CA LEU A 332 15.86 8.19 9.51
C LEU A 332 15.49 6.91 10.28
N LEU A 333 15.04 5.86 9.63
CA LEU A 333 14.82 4.57 10.29
C LEU A 333 16.12 4.03 10.90
N ARG A 334 17.24 4.28 10.23
CA ARG A 334 18.58 3.86 10.69
C ARG A 334 19.22 4.86 11.64
N SER A 335 19.08 6.14 11.36
CA SER A 335 19.85 7.18 12.04
C SER A 335 19.13 7.83 13.23
N ALA A 336 17.78 7.83 13.25
CA ALA A 336 17.02 8.55 14.27
C ALA A 336 16.24 7.65 15.24
N ILE A 337 16.13 6.35 14.95
CA ILE A 337 15.44 5.40 15.84
C ILE A 337 16.49 4.62 16.64
N ALA A 338 16.32 4.61 17.96
CA ALA A 338 17.23 3.90 18.85
C ALA A 338 17.29 2.41 18.53
N ALA A 339 18.49 1.82 18.54
CA ALA A 339 18.74 0.44 18.14
C ALA A 339 17.97 -0.61 18.97
N TYR A 340 17.65 -0.30 20.23
CA TYR A 340 16.84 -1.20 21.06
C TYR A 340 15.38 -1.26 20.64
N ARG A 341 14.86 -0.21 19.96
CA ARG A 341 13.52 -0.19 19.38
C ARG A 341 13.47 -0.79 17.98
N LEU A 342 14.45 -0.45 17.16
CA LEU A 342 14.58 -0.95 15.79
C LEU A 342 16.02 -1.46 15.58
N PRO A 343 16.28 -2.74 15.85
CA PRO A 343 17.57 -3.37 15.57
C PRO A 343 17.94 -3.25 14.08
N ALA A 344 19.24 -3.08 13.81
CA ALA A 344 19.72 -2.84 12.46
C ALA A 344 19.47 -4.03 11.52
N ASP A 345 19.57 -5.26 12.04
CA ASP A 345 19.31 -6.50 11.30
C ASP A 345 17.84 -6.63 10.86
N VAL A 346 16.90 -6.11 11.68
CA VAL A 346 15.47 -6.07 11.34
C VAL A 346 15.20 -5.08 10.20
N LEU A 347 15.85 -3.91 10.26
CA LEU A 347 15.75 -2.92 9.20
C LEU A 347 16.39 -3.42 7.91
N ASP A 348 17.57 -4.02 8.01
CA ASP A 348 18.29 -4.57 6.86
C ASP A 348 17.49 -5.70 6.21
N TRP A 349 16.79 -6.54 6.98
CA TRP A 349 15.90 -7.56 6.46
C TRP A 349 14.82 -6.99 5.52
N ASP A 350 14.10 -5.96 5.96
CA ASP A 350 13.05 -5.36 5.13
C ASP A 350 13.64 -4.64 3.90
N ILE A 351 14.78 -3.95 4.05
CA ILE A 351 15.48 -3.28 2.94
C ILE A 351 15.93 -4.29 1.89
N ASP A 352 16.57 -5.37 2.30
CA ASP A 352 17.02 -6.43 1.38
C ASP A 352 15.84 -7.04 0.62
N GLY A 353 14.69 -7.22 1.29
CA GLY A 353 13.46 -7.66 0.65
C GLY A 353 12.96 -6.71 -0.46
N ILE A 354 13.14 -5.41 -0.26
CA ILE A 354 12.84 -4.40 -1.30
C ILE A 354 13.82 -4.53 -2.47
N LEU A 355 15.11 -4.69 -2.20
CA LEU A 355 16.12 -4.85 -3.25
C LEU A 355 15.91 -6.14 -4.06
N GLU A 356 15.54 -7.23 -3.41
CA GLU A 356 15.21 -8.50 -4.07
C GLU A 356 13.99 -8.42 -5.01
N MET A 357 13.13 -7.41 -4.84
CA MET A 357 12.08 -7.10 -5.84
C MET A 357 12.64 -6.61 -7.18
N GLY A 358 13.96 -6.50 -7.33
CA GLY A 358 14.63 -6.01 -8.52
C GLY A 358 14.92 -4.50 -8.48
N VAL A 359 14.83 -3.89 -7.29
CA VAL A 359 15.26 -2.51 -7.06
C VAL A 359 16.78 -2.45 -7.01
N ARG A 360 17.38 -1.57 -7.80
CA ARG A 360 18.82 -1.28 -7.74
C ARG A 360 19.07 -0.14 -6.75
N ALA A 361 20.22 -0.16 -6.07
CA ALA A 361 20.63 0.91 -5.18
C ALA A 361 22.09 1.33 -5.45
N GLU A 362 22.31 2.62 -5.54
CA GLU A 362 23.62 3.26 -5.62
C GLU A 362 23.82 4.18 -4.41
N THR A 363 24.66 3.77 -3.49
CA THR A 363 24.99 4.53 -2.28
C THR A 363 26.21 5.44 -2.50
N GLY A 364 26.41 6.44 -1.62
CA GLY A 364 27.47 7.43 -1.78
C GLY A 364 27.22 8.40 -2.95
N LYS A 365 25.97 8.57 -3.39
CA LYS A 365 25.56 9.41 -4.53
C LYS A 365 24.66 10.56 -4.08
N ALA A 366 25.24 11.72 -3.88
CA ALA A 366 24.51 12.91 -3.43
C ALA A 366 24.02 13.74 -4.62
N LEU A 367 22.73 14.14 -4.57
CA LEU A 367 22.13 15.04 -5.56
C LEU A 367 22.83 16.41 -5.54
N GLY A 368 23.17 16.92 -6.73
CA GLY A 368 23.85 18.20 -6.92
C GLY A 368 25.36 18.15 -6.68
N LYS A 369 25.91 16.96 -6.35
CA LYS A 369 27.35 16.73 -6.22
C LYS A 369 27.82 15.59 -7.14
N ASP A 370 27.20 14.42 -6.99
CA ASP A 370 27.60 13.19 -7.69
C ASP A 370 26.62 12.82 -8.80
N ILE A 371 25.39 13.32 -8.73
CA ILE A 371 24.30 13.13 -9.70
C ILE A 371 23.51 14.42 -9.89
N ALA A 372 22.98 14.62 -11.11
CA ALA A 372 22.05 15.70 -11.43
C ALA A 372 20.78 15.15 -12.09
N VAL A 373 19.64 15.81 -11.88
CA VAL A 373 18.34 15.35 -12.41
C VAL A 373 18.32 15.35 -13.93
N ASP A 374 18.87 16.38 -14.55
CA ASP A 374 18.98 16.53 -16.00
C ASP A 374 19.86 15.44 -16.63
N GLU A 375 20.94 15.04 -15.98
CA GLU A 375 21.80 13.94 -16.41
C GLU A 375 21.06 12.60 -16.37
N LEU A 376 20.29 12.34 -15.31
CA LEU A 376 19.47 11.13 -15.19
C LEU A 376 18.40 11.05 -16.28
N LEU A 377 17.73 12.16 -16.56
CA LEU A 377 16.73 12.24 -17.63
C LEU A 377 17.37 12.07 -19.01
N ALA A 378 18.53 12.71 -19.26
CA ALA A 378 19.28 12.56 -20.50
C ALA A 378 19.79 11.12 -20.70
N ALA A 379 20.10 10.40 -19.61
CA ALA A 379 20.49 8.98 -19.66
C ALA A 379 19.30 8.04 -19.92
N GLY A 380 18.09 8.58 -20.13
CA GLY A 380 16.88 7.84 -20.50
C GLY A 380 16.06 7.35 -19.30
N THR A 381 16.21 7.95 -18.13
CA THR A 381 15.24 7.82 -17.03
C THR A 381 13.99 8.61 -17.39
N GLU A 382 12.81 8.00 -17.29
CA GLU A 382 11.54 8.63 -17.66
C GLU A 382 10.96 9.50 -16.54
N ALA A 383 11.25 9.16 -15.28
CA ALA A 383 10.80 9.91 -14.12
C ALA A 383 11.84 9.89 -13.00
N VAL A 384 11.97 11.02 -12.31
CA VAL A 384 12.81 11.17 -11.12
C VAL A 384 11.92 11.51 -9.94
N PHE A 385 11.95 10.66 -8.89
CA PHE A 385 11.24 10.90 -7.65
C PHE A 385 12.21 11.43 -6.59
N LEU A 386 11.89 12.58 -5.99
CA LEU A 386 12.73 13.23 -5.00
C LEU A 386 12.26 12.86 -3.59
N ALA A 387 12.98 11.97 -2.93
CA ALA A 387 12.78 11.52 -1.54
C ALA A 387 14.00 11.87 -0.67
N ALA A 388 14.64 13.01 -0.94
CA ALA A 388 15.89 13.43 -0.30
C ALA A 388 15.77 13.75 1.20
N GLY A 389 14.57 13.57 1.78
CA GLY A 389 14.28 13.93 3.17
C GLY A 389 14.04 15.44 3.28
N GLY A 390 12.85 15.84 3.65
CA GLY A 390 12.50 17.26 3.84
C GLY A 390 12.59 17.71 5.29
N TRP A 391 13.03 16.83 6.15
CA TRP A 391 13.14 16.99 7.60
C TRP A 391 14.54 17.41 8.04
N ASP A 392 15.32 17.90 7.08
CA ASP A 392 16.52 18.65 7.36
C ASP A 392 16.07 19.97 7.99
N SER A 393 15.90 19.90 9.28
CA SER A 393 15.46 20.95 10.17
C SER A 393 16.55 22.03 10.33
N ARG A 394 17.18 22.41 9.23
CA ARG A 394 17.97 23.63 9.25
C ARG A 394 17.02 24.78 9.52
N LEU A 395 16.80 25.08 10.80
CA LEU A 395 16.17 26.30 11.29
C LEU A 395 16.87 27.57 10.75
N SER A 396 17.98 27.41 10.05
CA SER A 396 18.72 28.47 9.41
C SER A 396 18.82 28.26 7.90
N ARG A 397 17.76 28.54 7.18
CA ARG A 397 17.89 29.00 5.80
C ARG A 397 18.11 30.53 5.73
N GLY A 398 18.65 31.10 6.78
CA GLY A 398 19.34 32.39 6.75
C GLY A 398 20.71 32.18 6.11
N ALA A 399 21.21 33.18 5.40
CA ALA A 399 22.42 33.21 4.59
C ALA A 399 23.56 32.27 5.05
N LYS A 400 24.19 31.63 4.06
CA LYS A 400 25.36 30.73 4.17
C LYS A 400 26.15 30.91 5.47
N GLY A 401 26.14 29.90 6.34
CA GLY A 401 27.24 29.65 7.27
C GLY A 401 27.00 30.00 8.75
N GLU A 402 25.88 30.55 9.18
CA GLU A 402 25.62 30.73 10.59
C GLU A 402 25.01 29.46 11.18
N GLN A 403 25.77 28.80 12.10
CA GLN A 403 25.22 27.74 12.90
C GLN A 403 24.06 28.29 13.77
N PRO A 404 22.99 27.51 13.98
CA PRO A 404 21.97 27.88 14.97
C PRO A 404 22.63 28.09 16.32
N VAL A 405 21.95 28.81 17.21
CA VAL A 405 22.44 29.13 18.57
C VAL A 405 23.08 27.88 19.17
N PRO A 406 24.36 27.94 19.57
CA PRO A 406 25.03 26.79 20.16
C PRO A 406 24.21 26.23 21.32
N GLY A 407 23.96 24.91 21.28
CA GLY A 407 23.12 24.23 22.26
C GLY A 407 21.65 24.07 21.85
N LEU A 408 21.21 24.65 20.72
CA LEU A 408 19.87 24.40 20.20
C LEU A 408 19.89 23.33 19.11
N TRP A 409 19.17 22.23 19.35
CA TRP A 409 19.05 21.11 18.44
C TRP A 409 17.59 20.85 18.09
N LEU A 410 17.37 20.43 16.86
CA LEU A 410 16.13 19.73 16.56
C LEU A 410 16.32 18.23 16.81
N MET A 411 15.29 17.59 17.33
CA MET A 411 15.31 16.19 17.77
C MET A 411 15.91 15.26 16.72
N VAL A 412 15.48 15.43 15.48
CA VAL A 412 15.93 14.54 14.37
C VAL A 412 17.41 14.72 14.07
N ASP A 413 17.90 15.96 14.06
CA ASP A 413 19.32 16.26 13.80
C ASP A 413 20.21 15.79 14.96
N PHE A 414 19.75 16.02 16.20
CA PHE A 414 20.43 15.51 17.38
C PHE A 414 20.58 13.97 17.32
N MET A 415 19.48 13.25 17.07
CA MET A 415 19.49 11.79 17.01
C MET A 415 20.36 11.27 15.86
N LYS A 416 20.35 11.97 14.72
CA LYS A 416 21.19 11.63 13.57
C LYS A 416 22.68 11.79 13.89
N GLU A 417 23.09 12.92 14.46
CA GLU A 417 24.49 13.15 14.83
C GLU A 417 24.92 12.24 15.99
N ALA A 418 24.08 12.08 17.00
CA ALA A 418 24.37 11.22 18.14
C ALA A 418 24.44 9.72 17.82
N SER A 419 23.89 9.30 16.66
CA SER A 419 23.98 7.90 16.19
C SER A 419 25.27 7.61 15.42
N ARG A 420 26.02 8.64 15.00
CA ARG A 420 27.32 8.48 14.35
C ARG A 420 28.37 8.13 15.40
N LYS A 421 29.05 6.99 15.24
CA LYS A 421 30.04 6.47 16.21
C LYS A 421 31.28 7.36 16.41
N GLU A 422 31.52 8.32 15.53
CA GLU A 422 32.74 9.12 15.47
C GLU A 422 32.56 10.58 15.88
N THR A 423 31.32 11.03 16.13
CA THR A 423 31.06 12.43 16.51
C THR A 423 30.77 12.55 18.00
N ASP A 424 31.62 13.29 18.68
CA ASP A 424 31.39 13.76 20.03
C ASP A 424 30.38 14.93 19.93
N VAL A 425 29.08 14.62 20.04
CA VAL A 425 28.04 15.65 20.04
C VAL A 425 28.16 16.43 21.36
N PRO A 426 28.49 17.72 21.35
CA PRO A 426 28.64 18.48 22.57
C PRO A 426 27.26 18.64 23.23
N VAL A 427 27.07 17.99 24.37
CA VAL A 427 25.90 18.11 25.20
C VAL A 427 26.31 18.81 26.50
N ALA A 428 25.58 19.84 26.89
CA ALA A 428 25.82 20.52 28.16
C ALA A 428 25.43 19.63 29.35
N GLN A 429 25.91 19.97 30.56
CA GLN A 429 25.52 19.28 31.79
C GLN A 429 24.00 19.33 32.04
N GLY A 430 23.38 20.48 31.79
CA GLY A 430 21.92 20.63 31.82
C GLY A 430 21.31 20.60 30.43
N VAL A 431 20.30 19.78 30.25
CA VAL A 431 19.59 19.56 28.97
C VAL A 431 18.08 19.63 29.17
N VAL A 432 17.41 20.32 28.28
CA VAL A 432 15.95 20.27 28.16
C VAL A 432 15.58 19.63 26.82
N VAL A 433 14.73 18.61 26.88
CA VAL A 433 14.14 17.95 25.71
C VAL A 433 12.66 18.36 25.68
N ALA A 434 12.26 19.16 24.69
CA ALA A 434 10.90 19.66 24.56
C ALA A 434 10.16 18.92 23.46
N GLY A 435 9.06 18.26 23.83
CA GLY A 435 8.17 17.52 22.92
C GLY A 435 7.83 16.14 23.42
N GLY A 436 6.81 15.54 22.81
CA GLY A 436 6.18 14.31 23.28
C GLY A 436 6.66 13.04 22.64
N GLY A 437 6.17 11.94 23.24
CA GLY A 437 6.31 10.59 22.74
C GLY A 437 7.68 9.96 22.99
N LYS A 438 7.78 8.73 22.55
CA LYS A 438 8.92 7.83 22.78
C LYS A 438 10.26 8.38 22.25
N LEU A 439 10.22 9.21 21.21
CA LEU A 439 11.43 9.79 20.61
C LEU A 439 12.07 10.83 21.56
N ALA A 440 11.27 11.57 22.32
CA ALA A 440 11.79 12.50 23.33
C ALA A 440 12.51 11.75 24.46
N VAL A 441 11.95 10.61 24.90
CA VAL A 441 12.60 9.72 25.87
C VAL A 441 13.89 9.15 25.33
N ASP A 442 13.92 8.69 24.07
CA ASP A 442 15.12 8.17 23.43
C ASP A 442 16.23 9.23 23.36
N ALA A 443 15.87 10.47 23.04
CA ALA A 443 16.82 11.58 23.01
C ALA A 443 17.34 11.93 24.41
N ALA A 444 16.47 11.95 25.42
CA ALA A 444 16.84 12.19 26.81
C ALA A 444 17.82 11.10 27.32
N ARG A 445 17.54 9.83 27.06
CA ARG A 445 18.47 8.73 27.38
C ARG A 445 19.81 8.87 26.66
N ARG A 446 19.77 9.33 25.41
CA ARG A 446 20.98 9.59 24.64
C ARG A 446 21.80 10.74 25.24
N CYS A 447 21.17 11.81 25.71
CA CYS A 447 21.86 12.89 26.42
C CYS A 447 22.54 12.39 27.71
N ARG A 448 21.88 11.54 28.50
CA ARG A 448 22.47 10.90 29.66
C ARG A 448 23.71 10.06 29.29
N ALA A 449 23.61 9.27 28.23
CA ALA A 449 24.73 8.47 27.73
C ALA A 449 25.90 9.31 27.21
N LEU A 450 25.65 10.55 26.76
CA LEU A 450 26.67 11.51 26.33
C LEU A 450 27.23 12.35 27.48
N GLY A 451 26.80 12.11 28.73
CA GLY A 451 27.39 12.73 29.93
C GLY A 451 26.58 13.92 30.50
N ALA A 452 25.34 14.14 30.06
CA ALA A 452 24.49 15.13 30.70
C ALA A 452 24.13 14.71 32.13
N GLU A 453 24.23 15.64 33.08
CA GLU A 453 23.96 15.38 34.50
C GLU A 453 22.50 15.64 34.88
N GLU A 454 21.91 16.66 34.29
CA GLU A 454 20.52 17.04 34.50
C GLU A 454 19.76 17.02 33.17
N VAL A 455 18.77 16.16 33.05
CA VAL A 455 17.95 16.05 31.84
C VAL A 455 16.49 16.20 32.20
N VAL A 456 15.83 17.20 31.61
CA VAL A 456 14.40 17.46 31.78
C VAL A 456 13.69 17.21 30.47
N VAL A 457 12.66 16.37 30.48
CA VAL A 457 11.73 16.19 29.36
C VAL A 457 10.48 17.02 29.65
N ALA A 458 10.25 18.06 28.84
CA ALA A 458 9.09 18.94 28.95
C ALA A 458 8.03 18.52 27.93
N LEU A 459 6.89 18.03 28.41
CA LEU A 459 5.74 17.56 27.63
C LEU A 459 4.62 18.59 27.68
N ARG A 460 4.02 18.90 26.53
CA ARG A 460 2.85 19.78 26.47
C ARG A 460 1.58 19.07 26.92
N GLU A 461 1.56 17.76 26.74
CA GLU A 461 0.49 16.86 27.17
C GLU A 461 0.48 16.77 28.70
N ASN A 462 -0.70 16.59 29.28
CA ASN A 462 -0.83 16.29 30.71
C ASN A 462 -0.57 14.79 30.96
N GLU A 463 -0.43 14.41 32.24
CA GLU A 463 -0.10 13.03 32.64
C GLU A 463 -1.12 11.99 32.15
N PHE A 464 -2.40 12.37 32.01
CA PHE A 464 -3.48 11.47 31.58
C PHE A 464 -3.56 11.29 30.06
N GLU A 465 -2.95 12.20 29.30
CA GLU A 465 -2.92 12.15 27.84
C GLU A 465 -1.76 11.31 27.30
N VAL A 466 -0.79 11.01 28.14
CA VAL A 466 0.41 10.26 27.78
C VAL A 466 0.21 8.78 28.05
N ASN A 467 0.60 7.93 27.09
CA ASN A 467 0.57 6.48 27.28
C ASN A 467 1.64 6.07 28.31
N PRO A 468 1.25 5.48 29.47
CA PRO A 468 2.21 5.05 30.50
C PRO A 468 3.22 3.99 30.00
N GLU A 469 2.87 3.19 28.98
CA GLU A 469 3.80 2.23 28.38
C GLU A 469 4.92 2.91 27.57
N GLU A 470 4.70 4.15 27.14
CA GLU A 470 5.68 4.91 26.36
C GLU A 470 6.54 5.81 27.24
N ILE A 471 5.92 6.43 28.26
CA ILE A 471 6.58 7.35 29.18
C ILE A 471 6.18 6.99 30.61
N ASP A 472 7.06 6.32 31.32
CA ASP A 472 6.94 6.04 32.75
C ASP A 472 7.85 6.99 33.53
N PRO A 473 7.30 8.03 34.19
CA PRO A 473 8.09 9.01 34.94
C PRO A 473 8.91 8.39 36.06
N GLY A 474 8.42 7.32 36.68
CA GLY A 474 9.11 6.64 37.78
C GLY A 474 10.40 5.98 37.32
N THR A 475 10.35 5.25 36.22
CA THR A 475 11.53 4.64 35.60
C THR A 475 12.52 5.69 35.11
N LEU A 476 12.02 6.76 34.44
CA LEU A 476 12.85 7.81 33.89
C LEU A 476 13.59 8.59 34.99
N LEU A 477 12.92 8.86 36.13
CA LEU A 477 13.55 9.51 37.27
C LEU A 477 14.71 8.66 37.84
N GLN A 478 14.58 7.34 37.89
CA GLN A 478 15.66 6.43 38.30
C GLN A 478 16.84 6.48 37.31
N GLU A 479 16.57 6.75 36.04
CA GLU A 479 17.58 6.96 35.00
C GLU A 479 18.20 8.38 35.04
N GLY A 480 17.77 9.24 35.97
CA GLY A 480 18.21 10.64 36.10
C GLY A 480 17.60 11.56 35.07
N ILE A 481 16.37 11.26 34.61
CA ILE A 481 15.60 12.05 33.67
C ILE A 481 14.32 12.51 34.36
N GLU A 482 14.15 13.82 34.53
CA GLU A 482 12.94 14.42 35.08
C GLU A 482 11.89 14.62 33.97
N VAL A 483 10.65 14.20 34.21
CA VAL A 483 9.54 14.44 33.28
C VAL A 483 8.63 15.50 33.85
N ARG A 484 8.34 16.53 33.05
CA ARG A 484 7.39 17.61 33.39
C ARG A 484 6.24 17.63 32.39
N PHE A 485 5.05 17.31 32.85
CA PHE A 485 3.81 17.36 32.08
C PHE A 485 3.27 18.78 31.98
N ALA A 486 2.32 19.00 31.07
CA ALA A 486 1.67 20.28 30.80
C ALA A 486 2.68 21.45 30.74
N THR A 487 3.87 21.21 30.19
CA THR A 487 4.99 22.17 30.26
C THR A 487 5.42 22.60 28.86
N GLY A 488 5.43 23.90 28.64
CA GLY A 488 5.92 24.53 27.40
C GLY A 488 7.27 25.22 27.61
N ILE A 489 7.91 25.57 26.50
CA ILE A 489 9.12 26.38 26.48
C ILE A 489 8.70 27.86 26.41
N GLY A 490 9.18 28.66 27.36
CA GLY A 490 9.00 30.10 27.40
C GLY A 490 10.17 30.83 26.72
N ARG A 491 11.03 31.50 27.51
CA ARG A 491 12.16 32.28 27.02
C ARG A 491 13.46 31.50 27.09
N LEU A 492 14.32 31.76 26.13
CA LEU A 492 15.69 31.26 26.11
C LEU A 492 16.62 32.39 26.54
N HIS A 493 17.48 32.11 27.51
CA HIS A 493 18.48 33.05 28.00
C HIS A 493 19.87 32.50 27.64
N GLY A 494 20.73 33.39 27.16
CA GLY A 494 22.09 33.05 26.80
C GLY A 494 23.09 34.08 27.27
N GLU A 495 24.33 33.60 27.45
CA GLU A 495 25.49 34.47 27.71
C GLU A 495 26.38 34.40 26.46
N GLY A 496 26.54 35.59 25.81
CA GLY A 496 27.24 35.67 24.54
C GLY A 496 26.51 34.93 23.40
N LYS A 497 27.11 33.87 22.88
CA LYS A 497 26.51 33.02 21.81
C LYS A 497 26.01 31.68 22.34
N SER A 498 26.07 31.41 23.63
CA SER A 498 25.73 30.12 24.22
C SER A 498 24.45 30.18 25.05
N LEU A 499 23.63 29.13 24.95
CA LEU A 499 22.44 28.95 25.79
C LEU A 499 22.90 28.69 27.25
N SER A 500 22.28 29.31 28.22
CA SER A 500 22.60 29.15 29.65
C SER A 500 21.40 28.82 30.53
N GLN A 501 20.20 29.31 30.19
CA GLN A 501 18.98 29.01 30.91
C GLN A 501 17.77 28.93 29.97
N ILE A 502 16.84 28.08 30.34
CA ILE A 502 15.56 27.89 29.63
C ILE A 502 14.42 28.13 30.57
N GLU A 503 13.54 29.05 30.25
CA GLU A 503 12.29 29.28 30.98
C GLU A 503 11.27 28.22 30.54
N LEU A 504 10.82 27.42 31.50
CA LEU A 504 9.71 26.48 31.34
C LEU A 504 8.43 27.14 31.83
N VAL A 505 7.34 26.92 31.14
CA VAL A 505 6.02 27.46 31.47
C VAL A 505 5.06 26.31 31.71
N ASP A 506 4.54 26.25 32.94
CA ASP A 506 3.43 25.35 33.23
C ASP A 506 2.18 25.86 32.51
N LEU A 507 1.60 25.01 31.64
CA LEU A 507 0.51 25.42 30.77
C LEU A 507 -0.85 25.48 31.48
N GLU A 508 -0.96 24.88 32.67
CA GLU A 508 -2.19 24.91 33.48
C GLU A 508 -2.20 26.10 34.41
N SER A 509 -1.10 26.36 35.11
CA SER A 509 -0.99 27.44 36.10
C SER A 509 -0.38 28.73 35.57
N ALA A 510 0.18 28.70 34.35
CA ALA A 510 0.99 29.76 33.74
C ALA A 510 2.24 30.18 34.58
N LEU A 511 2.63 29.37 35.56
CA LEU A 511 3.84 29.60 36.33
C LEU A 511 5.07 29.40 35.45
N ARG A 512 6.08 30.25 35.69
CA ARG A 512 7.33 30.22 34.93
C ARG A 512 8.49 29.85 35.85
N GLN A 513 9.29 28.93 35.41
CA GLN A 513 10.48 28.47 36.12
C GLN A 513 11.68 28.44 35.19
N SER A 514 12.78 29.05 35.58
CA SER A 514 14.04 28.96 34.83
C SER A 514 14.84 27.74 35.26
N VAL A 515 15.29 26.97 34.29
CA VAL A 515 16.16 25.79 34.47
C VAL A 515 17.51 26.10 33.84
N ALA A 516 18.60 25.82 34.57
CA ALA A 516 19.94 25.94 34.02
C ALA A 516 20.16 24.84 32.97
N ALA A 517 20.26 25.22 31.71
CA ALA A 517 20.46 24.30 30.63
C ALA A 517 21.21 24.95 29.47
N GLY A 518 22.28 24.35 29.07
CA GLY A 518 23.08 24.77 27.91
C GLY A 518 22.70 24.04 26.62
N THR A 519 21.78 23.08 26.69
CA THR A 519 21.30 22.35 25.52
C THR A 519 19.77 22.27 25.55
N LEU A 520 19.15 22.62 24.42
CA LEU A 520 17.71 22.46 24.16
C LEU A 520 17.52 21.58 22.93
N ILE A 521 16.78 20.50 23.09
CA ILE A 521 16.39 19.61 21.99
C ILE A 521 14.89 19.77 21.76
N LEU A 522 14.51 20.24 20.57
CA LEU A 522 13.13 20.47 20.19
C LEU A 522 12.59 19.29 19.37
N ALA A 523 11.64 18.56 19.92
CA ALA A 523 10.75 17.69 19.16
C ALA A 523 9.57 18.53 18.66
N ALA A 524 9.83 19.53 17.85
CA ALA A 524 8.76 20.25 17.20
C ALA A 524 7.98 19.27 16.34
N GLY A 525 6.70 19.03 16.67
CA GLY A 525 5.77 18.31 15.81
C GLY A 525 5.79 18.90 14.40
N ARG A 526 5.29 18.17 13.43
CA ARG A 526 5.19 18.63 12.03
C ARG A 526 4.81 20.10 11.98
N VAL A 527 5.70 20.94 11.49
CA VAL A 527 5.40 22.30 11.04
C VAL A 527 5.65 22.32 9.53
N PRO A 528 4.72 21.79 8.71
CA PRO A 528 4.88 21.78 7.24
C PRO A 528 4.94 23.20 6.66
N GLU A 529 4.33 24.15 7.36
CA GLU A 529 4.14 25.52 6.88
C GLU A 529 5.41 26.38 6.89
N LEU A 530 6.41 26.03 7.67
CA LEU A 530 7.69 26.77 7.69
C LEU A 530 8.65 26.40 6.55
N ILE A 531 8.36 25.35 5.80
CA ILE A 531 9.23 24.86 4.71
C ILE A 531 9.00 25.63 3.40
N PHE A 532 7.85 26.28 3.25
CA PHE A 532 7.43 26.93 1.99
C PHE A 532 7.18 28.43 2.07
N MET A 533 7.60 29.10 3.10
CA MET A 533 7.67 30.56 3.02
C MET A 533 8.85 30.93 2.11
N ALA A 534 8.56 31.08 0.80
CA ALA A 534 9.44 31.84 -0.06
C ALA A 534 9.66 33.19 0.60
N ALA A 535 10.90 33.60 0.79
CA ALA A 535 11.21 34.97 1.13
C ALA A 535 10.53 35.82 0.06
N SER A 536 9.51 36.60 0.46
CA SER A 536 9.02 37.67 -0.39
C SER A 536 10.19 38.62 -0.58
N ASP A 537 10.68 38.72 -1.80
CA ASP A 537 11.58 39.80 -2.20
C ASP A 537 10.86 41.10 -1.83
N GLY A 538 11.40 41.84 -0.85
CA GLY A 538 10.98 43.16 -0.44
C GLY A 538 11.49 44.19 -1.44
#